data_2c8f4286b2b84c2641b00ebd6fcd0dd8
#
_entry.id   2c8f4286b2b84c2641b00ebd6fcd0dd8
#
_cell.length_a   1.000
_cell.length_b   1.000
_cell.length_c   1.000
_cell.angle_alpha   90.00
_cell.angle_beta   90.00
_cell.angle_gamma   90.00
#
_symmetry.space_group_name_H-M   'P 1'
#
loop_
_entity.id
_entity.type
_entity.pdbx_description
1 polymer ?
#
loop_
_entity_poly.entity_id
_entity_poly.type
_entity_poly.pdbx_seq_one_letter_code
_entity_poly.pdbx_strand_id
1 'polypeptide(L)'
;MKKSFKLFLAAAFLVTEFFVVALPLMITSAKADGHPIQAITHAGFGGGTDVTTRMMLLRARRVLKQDMQLVNKKGGGGAASMDYMMSLPADGNHTLTWTTGHAVSMALGKTKVKLSDMQLSLIHI
;
A
#
# COMPACT_ATOMS: atom_id res chain seq x y z
N MET A 1 23.32 18.31 48.03
CA MET A 1 22.01 17.94 47.45
C MET A 1 21.52 18.86 46.33
N LYS A 2 21.59 20.20 46.41
CA LYS A 2 21.09 21.11 45.38
C LYS A 2 21.85 21.07 44.02
N LYS A 3 23.16 20.76 43.99
CA LYS A 3 23.95 20.71 42.74
C LYS A 3 23.65 19.44 41.91
N SER A 4 23.45 18.30 42.57
CA SER A 4 23.14 17.04 41.87
C SER A 4 21.75 17.04 41.24
N PHE A 5 20.79 17.72 41.88
CA PHE A 5 19.42 17.85 41.32
C PHE A 5 19.37 18.72 40.06
N LYS A 6 20.18 19.80 40.04
CA LYS A 6 20.26 20.67 38.83
C LYS A 6 20.93 19.95 37.66
N LEU A 7 21.93 19.10 37.94
CA LEU A 7 22.60 18.31 36.89
C LEU A 7 21.68 17.24 36.33
N PHE A 8 20.83 16.64 37.14
CA PHE A 8 19.85 15.64 36.72
C PHE A 8 18.73 16.26 35.85
N LEU A 9 18.28 17.47 36.21
CA LEU A 9 17.28 18.20 35.44
C LEU A 9 17.82 18.63 34.06
N ALA A 10 19.08 19.09 33.98
CA ALA A 10 19.73 19.48 32.74
C ALA A 10 19.97 18.28 31.81
N ALA A 11 20.33 17.13 32.37
CA ALA A 11 20.49 15.89 31.58
C ALA A 11 19.14 15.39 31.03
N ALA A 12 18.07 15.46 31.81
CA ALA A 12 16.72 15.08 31.37
C ALA A 12 16.21 15.99 30.24
N PHE A 13 16.53 17.29 30.31
CA PHE A 13 16.12 18.25 29.28
C PHE A 13 16.86 18.01 27.96
N LEU A 14 18.15 17.68 27.99
CA LEU A 14 18.95 17.35 26.80
C LEU A 14 18.48 16.06 26.12
N VAL A 15 18.02 15.07 26.88
CA VAL A 15 17.49 13.82 26.31
C VAL A 15 16.15 14.03 25.62
N THR A 16 15.28 14.90 26.18
CA THR A 16 13.97 15.22 25.55
C THR A 16 14.15 16.03 24.27
N GLU A 17 15.06 16.99 24.21
CA GLU A 17 15.38 17.74 22.99
C GLU A 17 15.95 16.84 21.89
N PHE A 18 16.82 15.90 22.24
CA PHE A 18 17.39 14.95 21.28
C PHE A 18 16.32 14.02 20.70
N PHE A 19 15.33 13.60 21.51
CA PHE A 19 14.26 12.71 21.06
C PHE A 19 13.25 13.43 20.16
N VAL A 20 12.96 14.71 20.42
CA VAL A 20 12.04 15.51 19.60
C VAL A 20 12.64 15.87 18.23
N VAL A 21 13.95 16.08 18.16
CA VAL A 21 14.64 16.40 16.90
C VAL A 21 14.94 15.15 16.06
N ALA A 22 15.17 13.99 16.69
CA ALA A 22 15.47 12.75 15.97
C ALA A 22 14.21 12.06 15.40
N LEU A 23 13.03 12.27 15.98
CA LEU A 23 11.79 11.63 15.53
C LEU A 23 11.37 11.99 14.09
N PRO A 24 11.46 13.26 13.61
CA PRO A 24 11.11 13.58 12.24
C PRO A 24 12.10 13.10 11.19
N LEU A 25 13.34 12.74 11.55
CA LEU A 25 14.34 12.19 10.65
C LEU A 25 14.09 10.72 10.26
N MET A 26 13.18 10.03 10.98
CA MET A 26 12.78 8.66 10.68
C MET A 26 11.61 8.55 9.70
N ILE A 27 11.01 9.68 9.29
CA ILE A 27 10.05 9.69 8.19
C ILE A 27 10.84 9.74 6.88
N THR A 28 11.52 8.67 6.56
CA THR A 28 11.99 8.45 5.19
C THR A 28 10.75 8.25 4.34
N SER A 29 10.36 9.30 3.61
CA SER A 29 9.46 9.13 2.47
C SER A 29 10.05 8.01 1.63
N ALA A 30 9.32 6.90 1.50
CA ALA A 30 9.66 5.86 0.55
C ALA A 30 9.67 6.53 -0.83
N LYS A 31 10.84 6.90 -1.31
CA LYS A 31 11.03 7.42 -2.66
C LYS A 31 10.75 6.22 -3.55
N ALA A 32 9.69 6.30 -4.32
CA ALA A 32 9.44 5.31 -5.35
C ALA A 32 10.71 5.20 -6.20
N ASP A 33 11.27 4.02 -6.26
CA ASP A 33 12.57 3.70 -6.89
C ASP A 33 12.53 3.71 -8.42
N GLY A 34 11.58 4.46 -9.02
CA GLY A 34 11.43 4.62 -10.46
C GLY A 34 10.76 3.45 -11.18
N HIS A 35 10.40 2.39 -10.46
CA HIS A 35 9.63 1.30 -11.05
C HIS A 35 8.16 1.71 -11.22
N PRO A 36 7.50 1.31 -12.33
CA PRO A 36 6.11 1.63 -12.55
C PRO A 36 5.22 0.94 -11.50
N ILE A 37 4.22 1.65 -10.99
CA ILE A 37 3.21 1.05 -10.13
C ILE A 37 2.38 0.07 -10.95
N GLN A 38 2.26 -1.16 -10.49
CA GLN A 38 1.41 -2.17 -11.11
C GLN A 38 0.01 -2.16 -10.47
N ALA A 39 -0.99 -1.86 -11.29
CA ALA A 39 -2.39 -2.03 -10.90
C ALA A 39 -2.89 -3.38 -11.42
N ILE A 40 -3.23 -4.28 -10.52
CA ILE A 40 -3.65 -5.64 -10.84
C ILE A 40 -5.18 -5.67 -10.88
N THR A 41 -5.74 -6.36 -11.89
CA THR A 41 -7.18 -6.59 -11.99
C THR A 41 -7.48 -8.06 -12.31
N HIS A 42 -8.60 -8.55 -11.78
CA HIS A 42 -9.11 -9.89 -12.07
C HIS A 42 -9.90 -9.95 -13.40
N ALA A 43 -10.19 -8.80 -14.00
CA ALA A 43 -10.97 -8.73 -15.21
C ALA A 43 -10.17 -9.16 -16.44
N GLY A 44 -10.87 -9.73 -17.42
CA GLY A 44 -10.32 -9.86 -18.76
C GLY A 44 -10.25 -8.50 -19.48
N PHE A 45 -9.45 -8.44 -20.53
CA PHE A 45 -9.32 -7.25 -21.37
C PHE A 45 -10.68 -6.75 -21.87
N GLY A 46 -10.97 -5.46 -21.74
CA GLY A 46 -12.22 -4.85 -22.12
C GLY A 46 -13.40 -5.12 -21.18
N GLY A 47 -13.20 -5.89 -20.11
CA GLY A 47 -14.23 -6.06 -19.08
C GLY A 47 -14.44 -4.79 -18.26
N GLY A 48 -15.60 -4.63 -17.64
CA GLY A 48 -15.97 -3.42 -16.91
C GLY A 48 -14.91 -2.95 -15.92
N THR A 49 -14.40 -3.86 -15.06
CA THR A 49 -13.34 -3.54 -14.10
C THR A 49 -12.02 -3.17 -14.79
N ASP A 50 -11.67 -3.82 -15.92
CA ASP A 50 -10.47 -3.47 -16.70
C ASP A 50 -10.57 -2.04 -17.23
N VAL A 51 -11.69 -1.70 -17.88
CA VAL A 51 -11.92 -0.35 -18.43
C VAL A 51 -11.89 0.69 -17.31
N THR A 52 -12.60 0.47 -16.22
CA THR A 52 -12.63 1.39 -15.08
C THR A 52 -11.24 1.61 -14.51
N THR A 53 -10.47 0.54 -14.30
CA THR A 53 -9.10 0.65 -13.79
C THR A 53 -8.21 1.44 -14.75
N ARG A 54 -8.29 1.20 -16.06
CA ARG A 54 -7.54 1.98 -17.08
C ARG A 54 -7.87 3.46 -17.02
N MET A 55 -9.15 3.81 -16.90
CA MET A 55 -9.59 5.21 -16.78
C MET A 55 -9.03 5.87 -15.50
N MET A 56 -9.04 5.15 -14.39
CA MET A 56 -8.43 5.62 -13.14
C MET A 56 -6.92 5.86 -13.31
N LEU A 57 -6.20 4.93 -13.94
CA LEU A 57 -4.74 5.04 -14.14
C LEU A 57 -4.37 6.26 -14.98
N LEU A 58 -5.16 6.64 -15.99
CA LEU A 58 -4.90 7.84 -16.79
C LEU A 58 -4.84 9.11 -15.92
N ARG A 59 -5.67 9.19 -14.90
CA ARG A 59 -5.69 10.33 -13.97
C ARG A 59 -4.62 10.19 -12.89
N ALA A 60 -4.46 9.00 -12.32
CA ALA A 60 -3.50 8.71 -11.27
C ALA A 60 -2.06 9.01 -11.70
N ARG A 61 -1.65 8.62 -12.91
CA ARG A 61 -0.33 8.94 -13.47
C ARG A 61 -0.02 10.43 -13.45
N ARG A 62 -1.01 11.27 -13.78
CA ARG A 62 -0.85 12.73 -13.80
C ARG A 62 -0.66 13.32 -12.40
N VAL A 63 -1.42 12.80 -11.44
CA VAL A 63 -1.38 13.27 -10.05
C VAL A 63 -0.11 12.80 -9.33
N LEU A 64 0.21 11.51 -9.48
CA LEU A 64 1.36 10.90 -8.82
C LEU A 64 2.68 11.20 -9.54
N LYS A 65 2.63 11.68 -10.80
CA LYS A 65 3.80 11.88 -11.68
C LYS A 65 4.67 10.62 -11.79
N GLN A 66 4.00 9.47 -11.80
CA GLN A 66 4.63 8.16 -11.81
C GLN A 66 4.00 7.28 -12.88
N ASP A 67 4.80 6.44 -13.52
CA ASP A 67 4.25 5.47 -14.49
C ASP A 67 3.47 4.38 -13.78
N MET A 68 2.39 3.93 -14.40
CA MET A 68 1.51 2.90 -13.85
C MET A 68 1.12 1.92 -14.96
N GLN A 69 1.18 0.64 -14.68
CA GLN A 69 0.86 -0.42 -15.62
C GLN A 69 -0.33 -1.24 -15.12
N LEU A 70 -1.24 -1.62 -16.03
CA LEU A 70 -2.33 -2.52 -15.70
C LEU A 70 -1.95 -3.95 -16.03
N VAL A 71 -2.10 -4.84 -15.05
CA VAL A 71 -1.84 -6.27 -15.16
C VAL A 71 -3.13 -7.05 -14.97
N ASN A 72 -3.58 -7.75 -16.01
CA ASN A 72 -4.78 -8.57 -15.95
C ASN A 72 -4.45 -10.00 -15.50
N LYS A 73 -5.03 -10.44 -14.38
CA LYS A 73 -4.90 -11.80 -13.81
C LYS A 73 -6.28 -12.43 -13.62
N LYS A 74 -6.84 -12.92 -14.73
CA LYS A 74 -8.17 -13.55 -14.73
C LYS A 74 -8.12 -14.97 -14.18
N GLY A 75 -9.11 -15.35 -13.37
CA GLY A 75 -9.30 -16.72 -12.89
C GLY A 75 -9.90 -16.80 -11.51
N GLY A 76 -10.64 -17.88 -11.23
CA GLY A 76 -11.16 -18.23 -9.91
C GLY A 76 -12.08 -17.18 -9.25
N GLY A 77 -12.77 -16.33 -10.03
CA GLY A 77 -13.57 -15.24 -9.45
C GLY A 77 -12.73 -14.16 -8.74
N GLY A 78 -11.47 -13.99 -9.14
CA GLY A 78 -10.53 -13.06 -8.53
C GLY A 78 -9.42 -13.74 -7.70
N ALA A 79 -9.51 -15.04 -7.44
CA ALA A 79 -8.48 -15.76 -6.68
C ALA A 79 -7.09 -15.63 -7.33
N ALA A 80 -6.99 -15.82 -8.66
CA ALA A 80 -5.71 -15.71 -9.37
C ALA A 80 -5.06 -14.32 -9.25
N SER A 81 -5.83 -13.24 -9.21
CA SER A 81 -5.31 -11.90 -9.03
C SER A 81 -4.83 -11.63 -7.59
N MET A 82 -5.52 -12.20 -6.60
CA MET A 82 -5.10 -12.15 -5.20
C MET A 82 -3.81 -12.94 -4.98
N ASP A 83 -3.74 -14.18 -5.45
CA ASP A 83 -2.56 -15.03 -5.31
C ASP A 83 -1.34 -14.40 -6.03
N TYR A 84 -1.56 -13.79 -7.19
CA TYR A 84 -0.51 -13.04 -7.89
C TYR A 84 -0.04 -11.82 -7.08
N MET A 85 -0.97 -11.02 -6.54
CA MET A 85 -0.63 -9.87 -5.70
C MET A 85 0.25 -10.29 -4.51
N MET A 86 -0.10 -11.41 -3.84
CA MET A 86 0.66 -11.92 -2.69
C MET A 86 2.03 -12.50 -3.06
N SER A 87 2.28 -12.80 -4.34
CA SER A 87 3.60 -13.23 -4.81
C SER A 87 4.57 -12.09 -5.09
N LEU A 88 4.09 -10.83 -5.06
CA LEU A 88 4.88 -9.64 -5.34
C LEU A 88 5.46 -9.05 -4.06
N PRO A 89 6.56 -8.26 -4.15
CA PRO A 89 7.12 -7.57 -2.99
C PRO A 89 6.13 -6.59 -2.37
N ALA A 90 6.14 -6.46 -1.05
CA ALA A 90 5.34 -5.48 -0.31
C ALA A 90 6.06 -4.12 -0.25
N ASP A 91 6.40 -3.55 -1.41
CA ASP A 91 7.18 -2.33 -1.57
C ASP A 91 6.33 -1.08 -1.83
N GLY A 92 4.99 -1.23 -1.85
CA GLY A 92 4.05 -0.14 -2.15
C GLY A 92 3.83 0.13 -3.64
N ASN A 93 4.51 -0.58 -4.54
CA ASN A 93 4.39 -0.40 -5.98
C ASN A 93 3.32 -1.30 -6.63
N HIS A 94 2.54 -2.02 -5.81
CA HIS A 94 1.53 -2.95 -6.30
C HIS A 94 0.17 -2.64 -5.68
N THR A 95 -0.85 -2.54 -6.53
CA THR A 95 -2.24 -2.31 -6.10
C THR A 95 -3.18 -3.34 -6.75
N LEU A 96 -4.22 -3.72 -6.05
CA LEU A 96 -5.24 -4.62 -6.55
C LEU A 96 -6.58 -3.91 -6.64
N THR A 97 -7.22 -3.93 -7.82
CA THR A 97 -8.60 -3.47 -7.95
C THR A 97 -9.54 -4.49 -7.32
N TRP A 98 -10.02 -4.18 -6.13
CA TRP A 98 -10.88 -5.06 -5.34
C TRP A 98 -12.33 -4.97 -5.79
N THR A 99 -13.00 -6.12 -5.81
CA THR A 99 -14.45 -6.23 -6.08
C THR A 99 -15.09 -7.25 -5.14
N THR A 100 -16.43 -7.27 -5.06
CA THR A 100 -17.17 -8.27 -4.29
C THR A 100 -16.84 -9.71 -4.68
N GLY A 101 -16.46 -9.94 -5.95
CA GLY A 101 -16.01 -11.26 -6.41
C GLY A 101 -14.82 -11.80 -5.65
N HIS A 102 -13.90 -10.94 -5.23
CA HIS A 102 -12.75 -11.33 -4.39
C HIS A 102 -13.22 -11.81 -3.00
N ALA A 103 -14.11 -11.06 -2.36
CA ALA A 103 -14.66 -11.43 -1.07
C ALA A 103 -15.41 -12.78 -1.13
N VAL A 104 -16.21 -13.00 -2.17
CA VAL A 104 -16.90 -14.27 -2.40
C VAL A 104 -15.90 -15.41 -2.62
N SER A 105 -14.83 -15.19 -3.38
CA SER A 105 -13.80 -16.20 -3.63
C SER A 105 -13.06 -16.60 -2.35
N MET A 106 -12.79 -15.64 -1.46
CA MET A 106 -12.22 -15.90 -0.15
C MET A 106 -13.18 -16.71 0.73
N ALA A 107 -14.45 -16.30 0.80
CA ALA A 107 -15.47 -17.01 1.58
C ALA A 107 -15.68 -18.45 1.10
N LEU A 108 -15.53 -18.70 -0.20
CA LEU A 108 -15.61 -20.04 -0.80
C LEU A 108 -14.30 -20.86 -0.70
N GLY A 109 -13.26 -20.32 -0.07
CA GLY A 109 -11.98 -21.00 0.07
C GLY A 109 -11.20 -21.20 -1.24
N LYS A 110 -11.47 -20.40 -2.28
CA LYS A 110 -10.78 -20.49 -3.58
C LYS A 110 -9.36 -19.93 -3.57
N THR A 111 -9.00 -19.23 -2.52
CA THR A 111 -7.66 -18.69 -2.27
C THR A 111 -7.31 -18.87 -0.80
N LYS A 112 -6.02 -18.88 -0.48
CA LYS A 112 -5.53 -18.87 0.90
C LYS A 112 -5.34 -17.46 1.47
N VAL A 113 -5.46 -16.45 0.62
CA VAL A 113 -5.31 -15.04 0.98
C VAL A 113 -6.42 -14.62 1.93
N LYS A 114 -6.07 -13.91 2.99
CA LYS A 114 -6.99 -13.35 3.98
C LYS A 114 -7.05 -11.83 3.83
N LEU A 115 -8.13 -11.24 4.30
CA LEU A 115 -8.30 -9.78 4.30
C LEU A 115 -7.23 -9.09 5.15
N SER A 116 -6.75 -9.75 6.22
CA SER A 116 -5.66 -9.28 7.07
C SER A 116 -4.30 -9.18 6.37
N ASP A 117 -4.13 -9.87 5.25
CA ASP A 117 -2.87 -9.90 4.50
C ASP A 117 -2.75 -8.70 3.55
N MET A 118 -3.82 -7.89 3.45
CA MET A 118 -3.92 -6.75 2.55
C MET A 118 -4.17 -5.45 3.30
N GLN A 119 -3.54 -4.37 2.84
CA GLN A 119 -3.88 -3.04 3.29
C GLN A 119 -4.96 -2.46 2.37
N LEU A 120 -6.18 -2.29 2.91
CA LEU A 120 -7.27 -1.71 2.16
C LEU A 120 -7.15 -0.18 2.17
N SER A 121 -7.09 0.41 0.98
CA SER A 121 -7.30 1.84 0.81
C SER A 121 -8.78 2.05 0.48
N LEU A 122 -9.51 2.64 1.41
CA LEU A 122 -10.92 2.96 1.21
C LEU A 122 -11.01 4.25 0.40
N ILE A 123 -11.47 4.12 -0.85
CA ILE A 123 -12.00 5.27 -1.56
C ILE A 123 -13.44 5.40 -1.11
N HIS A 124 -13.71 6.35 -0.25
CA HIS A 124 -15.06 6.76 0.06
C HIS A 124 -15.56 7.62 -1.08
N ILE A 125 -16.56 7.12 -1.76
CA ILE A 125 -17.37 7.93 -2.67
C ILE A 125 -18.57 8.44 -1.91
#